data_2345a4cc1a5650a34bce3bd59ec48891
#
_entry.id   2345a4cc1a5650a34bce3bd59ec48891
#
_cell.length_a   1.000
_cell.length_b   1.000
_cell.length_c   1.000
_cell.angle_alpha   90.00
_cell.angle_beta   90.00
_cell.angle_gamma   90.00
#
_symmetry.space_group_name_H-M   'P 1'
#
loop_
_entity.id
_entity.type
_entity.pdbx_description
1 polymer ?
#
loop_
_entity_poly.entity_id
_entity_poly.type
_entity_poly.pdbx_seq_one_letter_code
_entity_poly.pdbx_strand_id
1 'polypeptide(L)'
;MPSGVATAVLEGKTVYVVGTAHVSAQSVQDVRAAIAAVQPDVVAIELCEPRYQGMLKKAAWRQTNLFQVIKQGKATFLLAQLALQSFYRRLGKQLETEPGAEMLAAAACAEETGARLELIDRRIDVTLKRVWRHLGFWQRVKLFGVLFEAMFGSEKIEGADVEALKKQDQLEALMGEMGQSFPQIKRRLIDERDVYLAQKLRAAPGRRIVAVVGAGHVPGMLRSIQADAPLAELESLPPPSRWSRIWPWLIPAGVLALIGWGFFQGGAERGVDSIAIWVGVTGALAALGAAAALPHPLTILSAFLAAPLTTLHPALAAGWVAGLVEAWLRPPAVADFEALPEAMESMRKFLRNPVVRILLVVVTTNVGASLGTFVAIPWIASR
;
A
#
# COMPACT_ATOMS: atom_id res chain seq x y z
N MET A 1 -8.61 -31.81 19.09
CA MET A 1 -8.57 -30.66 18.16
C MET A 1 -8.96 -29.39 18.93
N PRO A 2 -8.25 -28.27 18.80
CA PRO A 2 -8.70 -27.00 19.35
C PRO A 2 -10.07 -26.61 18.80
N SER A 3 -10.87 -25.91 19.60
CA SER A 3 -12.14 -25.35 19.16
C SER A 3 -11.87 -24.30 18.06
N GLY A 4 -12.55 -24.41 16.91
CA GLY A 4 -12.41 -23.46 15.81
C GLY A 4 -11.58 -23.92 14.60
N VAL A 5 -11.17 -25.19 14.56
CA VAL A 5 -10.52 -25.79 13.39
C VAL A 5 -11.59 -26.31 12.43
N ALA A 6 -11.68 -25.68 11.26
CA ALA A 6 -12.54 -26.16 10.17
C ALA A 6 -11.81 -27.25 9.36
N THR A 7 -12.57 -28.23 8.83
CA THR A 7 -11.98 -29.33 8.06
C THR A 7 -12.61 -29.39 6.66
N ALA A 8 -11.76 -29.48 5.64
CA ALA A 8 -12.18 -29.74 4.27
C ALA A 8 -11.50 -31.02 3.76
N VAL A 9 -12.27 -31.87 3.10
CA VAL A 9 -11.76 -33.09 2.45
C VAL A 9 -11.74 -32.86 0.95
N LEU A 10 -10.57 -33.04 0.37
CA LEU A 10 -10.33 -33.02 -1.08
C LEU A 10 -9.90 -34.42 -1.51
N GLU A 11 -9.91 -34.70 -2.81
CA GLU A 11 -9.45 -36.01 -3.34
C GLU A 11 -8.07 -36.37 -2.82
N GLY A 12 -8.00 -37.32 -1.89
CA GLY A 12 -6.77 -37.83 -1.28
C GLY A 12 -6.10 -36.91 -0.25
N LYS A 13 -6.72 -35.79 0.12
CA LYS A 13 -6.17 -34.80 1.08
C LYS A 13 -7.19 -34.39 2.13
N THR A 14 -6.71 -34.13 3.34
CA THR A 14 -7.51 -33.49 4.40
C THR A 14 -6.83 -32.16 4.77
N VAL A 15 -7.57 -31.07 4.67
CA VAL A 15 -7.13 -29.72 5.02
C VAL A 15 -7.80 -29.30 6.32
N TYR A 16 -7.00 -28.99 7.31
CA TYR A 16 -7.42 -28.45 8.60
C TYR A 16 -7.14 -26.94 8.59
N VAL A 17 -8.20 -26.13 8.62
CA VAL A 17 -8.09 -24.67 8.53
C VAL A 17 -8.23 -24.08 9.93
N VAL A 18 -7.17 -23.45 10.42
CA VAL A 18 -7.11 -22.73 11.69
C VAL A 18 -7.34 -21.26 11.40
N GLY A 19 -8.51 -20.75 11.79
CA GLY A 19 -8.84 -19.31 11.66
C GLY A 19 -8.25 -18.52 12.84
N THR A 20 -7.45 -17.49 12.56
CA THR A 20 -6.78 -16.66 13.58
C THR A 20 -7.30 -15.23 13.57
N ALA A 21 -7.24 -14.56 14.72
CA ALA A 21 -7.59 -13.15 14.85
C ALA A 21 -6.41 -12.19 14.60
N HIS A 22 -5.24 -12.69 14.18
CA HIS A 22 -3.98 -11.96 13.88
C HIS A 22 -3.36 -11.14 15.04
N VAL A 23 -4.00 -11.05 16.19
CA VAL A 23 -3.62 -10.16 17.31
C VAL A 23 -3.85 -10.81 18.67
N SER A 24 -3.94 -12.13 18.74
CA SER A 24 -4.24 -12.86 19.98
C SER A 24 -3.14 -13.86 20.33
N ALA A 25 -2.63 -13.79 21.57
CA ALA A 25 -1.70 -14.80 22.10
C ALA A 25 -2.33 -16.21 22.09
N GLN A 26 -3.66 -16.30 22.24
CA GLN A 26 -4.41 -17.55 22.14
C GLN A 26 -4.28 -18.17 20.74
N SER A 27 -4.30 -17.36 19.67
CA SER A 27 -4.11 -17.86 18.28
C SER A 27 -2.78 -18.58 18.10
N VAL A 28 -1.71 -18.12 18.75
CA VAL A 28 -0.40 -18.79 18.71
C VAL A 28 -0.47 -20.18 19.34
N GLN A 29 -1.18 -20.30 20.49
CA GLN A 29 -1.35 -21.58 21.19
C GLN A 29 -2.23 -22.53 20.38
N ASP A 30 -3.32 -22.04 19.81
CA ASP A 30 -4.25 -22.84 19.00
C ASP A 30 -3.55 -23.40 17.75
N VAL A 31 -2.71 -22.60 17.09
CA VAL A 31 -1.90 -23.02 15.94
C VAL A 31 -0.92 -24.13 16.33
N ARG A 32 -0.17 -23.95 17.42
CA ARG A 32 0.76 -24.98 17.93
C ARG A 32 0.04 -26.28 18.28
N ALA A 33 -1.10 -26.19 18.99
CA ALA A 33 -1.91 -27.34 19.38
C ALA A 33 -2.50 -28.07 18.14
N ALA A 34 -2.95 -27.33 17.14
CA ALA A 34 -3.48 -27.91 15.90
C ALA A 34 -2.38 -28.67 15.12
N ILE A 35 -1.20 -28.07 14.94
CA ILE A 35 -0.07 -28.72 14.26
C ILE A 35 0.39 -29.96 15.01
N ALA A 36 0.51 -29.88 16.34
CA ALA A 36 0.89 -31.01 17.18
C ALA A 36 -0.12 -32.16 17.11
N ALA A 37 -1.42 -31.85 17.10
CA ALA A 37 -2.50 -32.86 17.04
C ALA A 37 -2.62 -33.52 15.66
N VAL A 38 -2.43 -32.77 14.58
CA VAL A 38 -2.60 -33.26 13.19
C VAL A 38 -1.34 -33.97 12.70
N GLN A 39 -0.16 -33.55 13.13
CA GLN A 39 1.13 -33.98 12.56
C GLN A 39 1.10 -33.91 11.02
N PRO A 40 0.98 -32.69 10.45
CA PRO A 40 0.73 -32.51 9.04
C PRO A 40 1.97 -32.78 8.18
N ASP A 41 1.76 -33.13 6.92
CA ASP A 41 2.83 -33.19 5.90
C ASP A 41 3.21 -31.77 5.43
N VAL A 42 2.23 -30.85 5.50
CA VAL A 42 2.36 -29.45 5.04
C VAL A 42 1.70 -28.50 6.04
N VAL A 43 2.43 -27.46 6.40
CA VAL A 43 1.88 -26.28 7.08
C VAL A 43 1.81 -25.14 6.08
N ALA A 44 0.59 -24.67 5.82
CA ALA A 44 0.32 -23.58 4.88
C ALA A 44 -0.03 -22.30 5.66
N ILE A 45 0.59 -21.17 5.35
CA ILE A 45 0.36 -19.90 6.04
C ILE A 45 -0.09 -18.80 5.09
N GLU A 46 -0.98 -17.91 5.56
CA GLU A 46 -1.49 -16.76 4.81
C GLU A 46 -0.44 -15.64 4.70
N LEU A 47 0.70 -15.96 4.12
CA LEU A 47 1.76 -15.01 3.79
C LEU A 47 2.21 -15.22 2.35
N CYS A 48 2.64 -14.14 1.70
CA CYS A 48 3.42 -14.21 0.47
C CYS A 48 4.91 -14.04 0.79
N GLU A 49 5.78 -14.49 -0.11
CA GLU A 49 7.23 -14.49 0.09
C GLU A 49 7.79 -13.13 0.57
N PRO A 50 7.44 -11.96 -0.04
CA PRO A 50 7.95 -10.68 0.44
C PRO A 50 7.52 -10.33 1.87
N ARG A 51 6.29 -10.73 2.28
CA ARG A 51 5.80 -10.49 3.64
C ARG A 51 6.50 -11.41 4.64
N TYR A 52 6.63 -12.67 4.31
CA TYR A 52 7.33 -13.66 5.14
C TYR A 52 8.79 -13.25 5.39
N GLN A 53 9.52 -12.92 4.32
CA GLN A 53 10.89 -12.43 4.43
C GLN A 53 11.00 -11.11 5.23
N GLY A 54 10.02 -10.21 5.07
CA GLY A 54 9.95 -8.97 5.83
C GLY A 54 9.75 -9.20 7.34
N MET A 55 9.00 -10.23 7.71
CA MET A 55 8.77 -10.60 9.12
C MET A 55 9.99 -11.28 9.75
N LEU A 56 10.69 -12.14 8.99
CA LEU A 56 11.93 -12.78 9.44
C LEU A 56 13.06 -11.75 9.63
N LYS A 57 13.13 -10.77 8.71
CA LYS A 57 14.16 -9.74 8.71
C LYS A 57 13.64 -8.47 9.37
N LYS A 58 13.52 -8.43 10.71
CA LYS A 58 13.23 -7.15 11.45
C LYS A 58 14.25 -6.04 11.09
N ALA A 59 15.40 -6.40 10.49
CA ALA A 59 16.45 -5.49 10.03
C ALA A 59 16.33 -5.05 8.55
N ALA A 60 15.26 -5.39 7.83
CA ALA A 60 15.13 -5.11 6.38
C ALA A 60 15.13 -3.60 6.04
N TRP A 61 14.76 -2.76 6.97
CA TRP A 61 14.86 -1.29 6.83
C TRP A 61 16.30 -0.81 6.61
N ARG A 62 17.30 -1.51 7.18
CA ARG A 62 18.74 -1.20 7.01
C ARG A 62 19.20 -1.32 5.55
N GLN A 63 18.48 -2.07 4.73
CA GLN A 63 18.81 -2.30 3.31
C GLN A 63 17.93 -1.49 2.35
N THR A 64 16.99 -0.69 2.88
CA THR A 64 16.09 0.09 2.02
C THR A 64 16.85 1.24 1.38
N ASN A 65 16.99 1.19 0.05
CA ASN A 65 17.59 2.27 -0.72
C ASN A 65 16.53 3.30 -1.10
N LEU A 66 16.47 4.40 -0.33
CA LEU A 66 15.50 5.47 -0.52
C LEU A 66 15.59 6.12 -1.91
N PHE A 67 16.81 6.21 -2.48
CA PHE A 67 17.00 6.72 -3.84
C PHE A 67 16.28 5.87 -4.88
N GLN A 68 16.33 4.55 -4.73
CA GLN A 68 15.60 3.64 -5.63
C GLN A 68 14.08 3.76 -5.46
N VAL A 69 13.59 3.90 -4.23
CA VAL A 69 12.16 4.11 -3.94
C VAL A 69 11.64 5.37 -4.63
N ILE A 70 12.38 6.47 -4.54
CA ILE A 70 12.03 7.75 -5.17
C ILE A 70 12.08 7.62 -6.70
N LYS A 71 13.17 7.09 -7.26
CA LYS A 71 13.31 6.88 -8.72
C LYS A 71 12.20 6.00 -9.32
N GLN A 72 11.72 5.02 -8.55
CA GLN A 72 10.63 4.14 -8.98
C GLN A 72 9.23 4.74 -8.76
N GLY A 73 9.12 5.99 -8.30
CA GLY A 73 7.85 6.65 -8.01
C GLY A 73 7.06 6.04 -6.87
N LYS A 74 7.71 5.28 -5.99
CA LYS A 74 7.08 4.54 -4.89
C LYS A 74 7.02 5.31 -3.57
N ALA A 75 7.45 6.58 -3.53
CA ALA A 75 7.49 7.38 -2.32
C ALA A 75 6.10 7.49 -1.64
N THR A 76 5.05 7.80 -2.40
CA THR A 76 3.66 7.86 -1.90
C THR A 76 3.19 6.51 -1.35
N PHE A 77 3.54 5.41 -2.04
CA PHE A 77 3.21 4.06 -1.59
C PHE A 77 3.92 3.71 -0.28
N LEU A 78 5.20 4.07 -0.15
CA LEU A 78 5.96 3.85 1.08
C LEU A 78 5.38 4.66 2.24
N LEU A 79 4.99 5.93 2.04
CA LEU A 79 4.31 6.72 3.07
C LEU A 79 2.99 6.08 3.51
N ALA A 80 2.17 5.64 2.57
CA ALA A 80 0.91 4.97 2.87
C ALA A 80 1.15 3.66 3.64
N GLN A 81 2.17 2.89 3.27
CA GLN A 81 2.55 1.67 3.98
C GLN A 81 3.02 1.95 5.41
N LEU A 82 3.83 2.98 5.61
CA LEU A 82 4.29 3.40 6.94
C LEU A 82 3.12 3.86 7.81
N ALA A 83 2.21 4.67 7.26
CA ALA A 83 1.00 5.10 7.95
C ALA A 83 0.14 3.91 8.38
N LEU A 84 -0.10 2.96 7.48
CA LEU A 84 -0.86 1.75 7.78
C LEU A 84 -0.18 0.87 8.84
N GLN A 85 1.15 0.70 8.76
CA GLN A 85 1.91 -0.02 9.79
C GLN A 85 1.81 0.66 11.15
N SER A 86 1.85 2.00 11.18
CA SER A 86 1.67 2.76 12.41
C SER A 86 0.29 2.54 13.03
N PHE A 87 -0.76 2.58 12.21
CA PHE A 87 -2.12 2.28 12.64
C PHE A 87 -2.22 0.87 13.26
N TYR A 88 -1.73 -0.16 12.55
CA TYR A 88 -1.72 -1.53 13.07
C TYR A 88 -0.88 -1.67 14.35
N ARG A 89 0.21 -0.93 14.49
CA ARG A 89 1.05 -0.96 15.68
C ARG A 89 0.38 -0.31 16.89
N ARG A 90 -0.37 0.79 16.68
CA ARG A 90 -1.21 1.39 17.74
C ARG A 90 -2.27 0.40 18.22
N LEU A 91 -2.93 -0.26 17.28
CA LEU A 91 -3.90 -1.30 17.55
C LEU A 91 -3.24 -2.50 18.29
N GLY A 92 -2.07 -2.95 17.85
CA GLY A 92 -1.33 -4.07 18.45
C GLY A 92 -0.79 -3.77 19.88
N LYS A 93 -0.41 -2.51 20.18
CA LYS A 93 -0.04 -2.10 21.54
C LYS A 93 -1.19 -2.20 22.54
N GLN A 94 -2.44 -2.05 22.07
CA GLN A 94 -3.64 -2.25 22.88
C GLN A 94 -3.97 -3.73 23.07
N LEU A 95 -3.43 -4.62 22.23
CA LEU A 95 -3.78 -6.04 22.14
C LEU A 95 -2.64 -6.97 22.62
N GLU A 96 -1.55 -6.42 23.16
CA GLU A 96 -0.38 -7.15 23.72
C GLU A 96 0.29 -8.18 22.79
N THR A 97 -0.04 -8.20 21.50
CA THR A 97 0.49 -9.19 20.55
C THR A 97 0.91 -8.53 19.23
N GLU A 98 2.07 -8.90 18.70
CA GLU A 98 2.52 -8.44 17.38
C GLU A 98 1.66 -9.12 16.28
N PRO A 99 1.07 -8.38 15.32
CA PRO A 99 0.31 -8.96 14.23
C PRO A 99 1.14 -9.96 13.42
N GLY A 100 0.59 -11.17 13.23
CA GLY A 100 1.25 -12.24 12.47
C GLY A 100 2.19 -13.13 13.27
N ALA A 101 2.24 -12.98 14.60
CA ALA A 101 3.03 -13.86 15.48
C ALA A 101 2.62 -15.34 15.31
N GLU A 102 1.33 -15.60 15.08
CA GLU A 102 0.79 -16.94 14.81
C GLU A 102 1.32 -17.55 13.51
N MET A 103 1.55 -16.73 12.48
CA MET A 103 2.12 -17.18 11.20
C MET A 103 3.59 -17.58 11.36
N LEU A 104 4.37 -16.82 12.16
CA LEU A 104 5.74 -17.17 12.48
C LEU A 104 5.81 -18.41 13.38
N ALA A 105 4.88 -18.54 14.33
CA ALA A 105 4.77 -19.75 15.14
C ALA A 105 4.45 -21.00 14.30
N ALA A 106 3.55 -20.87 13.33
CA ALA A 106 3.25 -21.95 12.38
C ALA A 106 4.48 -22.34 11.54
N ALA A 107 5.25 -21.35 11.07
CA ALA A 107 6.49 -21.61 10.33
C ALA A 107 7.55 -22.30 11.18
N ALA A 108 7.73 -21.88 12.44
CA ALA A 108 8.63 -22.54 13.38
C ALA A 108 8.20 -23.98 13.68
N CYS A 109 6.89 -24.22 13.91
CA CYS A 109 6.37 -25.58 14.09
C CYS A 109 6.57 -26.46 12.85
N ALA A 110 6.47 -25.90 11.65
CA ALA A 110 6.76 -26.64 10.41
C ALA A 110 8.22 -27.11 10.38
N GLU A 111 9.16 -26.27 10.76
CA GLU A 111 10.58 -26.60 10.86
C GLU A 111 10.84 -27.66 11.93
N GLU A 112 10.25 -27.47 13.13
CA GLU A 112 10.38 -28.39 14.27
C GLU A 112 9.83 -29.81 13.96
N THR A 113 8.73 -29.89 13.19
CA THR A 113 8.06 -31.17 12.84
C THR A 113 8.55 -31.78 11.54
N GLY A 114 9.43 -31.08 10.78
CA GLY A 114 9.86 -31.49 9.45
C GLY A 114 8.76 -31.39 8.38
N ALA A 115 7.63 -30.72 8.68
CA ALA A 115 6.58 -30.46 7.72
C ALA A 115 7.02 -29.41 6.70
N ARG A 116 6.54 -29.56 5.46
CA ARG A 116 6.83 -28.56 4.43
C ARG A 116 6.06 -27.27 4.68
N LEU A 117 6.74 -26.13 4.67
CA LEU A 117 6.11 -24.82 4.75
C LEU A 117 5.67 -24.37 3.35
N GLU A 118 4.39 -23.98 3.22
CA GLU A 118 3.83 -23.40 1.98
C GLU A 118 3.27 -22.00 2.25
N LEU A 119 3.70 -21.05 1.42
CA LEU A 119 3.19 -19.68 1.44
C LEU A 119 2.03 -19.57 0.45
N ILE A 120 0.83 -19.38 0.98
CA ILE A 120 -0.40 -19.50 0.18
C ILE A 120 -1.06 -18.17 -0.17
N ASP A 121 -0.58 -17.02 0.35
CA ASP A 121 -1.19 -15.73 0.04
C ASP A 121 -0.65 -15.13 -1.28
N ARG A 122 -1.54 -14.39 -1.94
CA ARG A 122 -1.20 -13.61 -3.14
C ARG A 122 -0.31 -12.43 -2.77
N ARG A 123 0.64 -12.11 -3.63
CA ARG A 123 1.48 -10.93 -3.47
C ARG A 123 0.64 -9.67 -3.29
N ILE A 124 0.92 -8.92 -2.24
CA ILE A 124 0.15 -7.72 -1.86
C ILE A 124 0.18 -6.64 -2.95
N ASP A 125 1.29 -6.50 -3.68
CA ASP A 125 1.39 -5.52 -4.77
C ASP A 125 0.46 -5.87 -5.95
N VAL A 126 0.26 -7.17 -6.23
CA VAL A 126 -0.72 -7.64 -7.23
C VAL A 126 -2.13 -7.32 -6.76
N THR A 127 -2.45 -7.65 -5.51
CA THR A 127 -3.77 -7.37 -4.91
C THR A 127 -4.10 -5.88 -4.96
N LEU A 128 -3.21 -5.02 -4.50
CA LEU A 128 -3.42 -3.57 -4.49
C LEU A 128 -3.54 -2.98 -5.91
N LYS A 129 -2.72 -3.46 -6.86
CA LYS A 129 -2.82 -3.02 -8.26
C LYS A 129 -4.14 -3.46 -8.90
N ARG A 130 -4.64 -4.67 -8.58
CA ARG A 130 -5.95 -5.14 -9.06
C ARG A 130 -7.08 -4.31 -8.48
N VAL A 131 -7.08 -4.01 -7.18
CA VAL A 131 -8.02 -3.11 -6.54
C VAL A 131 -7.98 -1.74 -7.25
N TRP A 132 -6.80 -1.12 -7.34
CA TRP A 132 -6.64 0.21 -7.90
C TRP A 132 -7.11 0.34 -9.35
N ARG A 133 -6.83 -0.65 -10.18
CA ARG A 133 -7.24 -0.65 -11.60
C ARG A 133 -8.74 -0.74 -11.82
N HIS A 134 -9.48 -1.30 -10.85
CA HIS A 134 -10.93 -1.44 -10.93
C HIS A 134 -11.71 -0.35 -10.20
N LEU A 135 -11.03 0.53 -9.47
CA LEU A 135 -11.66 1.70 -8.85
C LEU A 135 -11.81 2.82 -9.87
N GLY A 136 -13.04 3.30 -10.04
CA GLY A 136 -13.32 4.54 -10.78
C GLY A 136 -12.76 5.77 -10.06
N PHE A 137 -12.69 6.91 -10.76
CA PHE A 137 -12.14 8.16 -10.21
C PHE A 137 -12.80 8.57 -8.87
N TRP A 138 -14.12 8.62 -8.82
CA TRP A 138 -14.87 9.00 -7.61
C TRP A 138 -14.69 8.02 -6.44
N GLN A 139 -14.57 6.73 -6.75
CA GLN A 139 -14.29 5.72 -5.73
C GLN A 139 -12.89 5.90 -5.13
N ARG A 140 -11.90 6.32 -5.93
CA ARG A 140 -10.55 6.65 -5.43
C ARG A 140 -10.59 7.89 -4.53
N VAL A 141 -11.30 8.95 -4.94
CA VAL A 141 -11.48 10.16 -4.11
C VAL A 141 -12.14 9.81 -2.78
N LYS A 142 -13.24 9.04 -2.81
CA LYS A 142 -13.93 8.57 -1.59
C LYS A 142 -13.00 7.73 -0.71
N LEU A 143 -12.23 6.81 -1.30
CA LEU A 143 -11.27 5.98 -0.56
C LEU A 143 -10.20 6.85 0.12
N PHE A 144 -9.65 7.84 -0.58
CA PHE A 144 -8.70 8.78 0.03
C PHE A 144 -9.31 9.57 1.17
N GLY A 145 -10.56 10.02 1.05
CA GLY A 145 -11.29 10.70 2.13
C GLY A 145 -11.38 9.83 3.39
N VAL A 146 -11.84 8.58 3.24
CA VAL A 146 -11.94 7.63 4.35
C VAL A 146 -10.58 7.32 4.98
N LEU A 147 -9.55 7.12 4.16
CA LEU A 147 -8.19 6.88 4.68
C LEU A 147 -7.63 8.10 5.40
N PHE A 148 -7.90 9.31 4.90
CA PHE A 148 -7.48 10.55 5.54
C PHE A 148 -8.18 10.74 6.90
N GLU A 149 -9.48 10.49 6.97
CA GLU A 149 -10.26 10.53 8.21
C GLU A 149 -9.73 9.49 9.22
N ALA A 150 -9.49 8.26 8.78
CA ALA A 150 -8.91 7.22 9.63
C ALA A 150 -7.49 7.55 10.14
N MET A 151 -6.70 8.33 9.38
CA MET A 151 -5.36 8.75 9.78
C MET A 151 -5.34 9.95 10.73
N PHE A 152 -6.24 10.90 10.55
CA PHE A 152 -6.21 12.20 11.22
C PHE A 152 -7.45 12.50 12.05
N GLY A 153 -8.51 11.68 11.93
CA GLY A 153 -9.70 11.75 12.76
C GLY A 153 -9.36 11.54 14.24
N SER A 154 -9.95 12.35 15.09
CA SER A 154 -9.72 12.35 16.54
C SER A 154 -10.55 11.33 17.30
N GLU A 155 -11.33 10.49 16.63
CA GLU A 155 -12.10 9.45 17.30
C GLU A 155 -11.14 8.44 17.95
N LYS A 156 -11.15 8.41 19.26
CA LYS A 156 -10.49 7.36 20.04
C LYS A 156 -11.30 6.09 19.83
N ILE A 157 -10.70 5.12 19.15
CA ILE A 157 -11.22 3.76 19.16
C ILE A 157 -11.09 3.28 20.60
N GLU A 158 -12.21 3.20 21.32
CA GLU A 158 -12.20 2.69 22.70
C GLU A 158 -11.88 1.19 22.69
N GLY A 159 -11.18 0.72 23.73
CA GLY A 159 -10.78 -0.70 23.83
C GLY A 159 -11.98 -1.67 23.78
N ALA A 160 -13.17 -1.20 24.18
CA ALA A 160 -14.43 -1.94 24.06
C ALA A 160 -14.82 -2.21 22.59
N ASP A 161 -14.55 -1.28 21.66
CA ASP A 161 -14.85 -1.46 20.24
C ASP A 161 -13.93 -2.49 19.60
N VAL A 162 -12.67 -2.56 20.05
CA VAL A 162 -11.71 -3.55 19.57
C VAL A 162 -12.06 -4.96 20.07
N GLU A 163 -12.56 -5.08 21.30
CA GLU A 163 -13.00 -6.36 21.86
C GLU A 163 -14.30 -6.85 21.20
N ALA A 164 -15.14 -5.92 20.82
CA ALA A 164 -16.33 -6.17 20.04
C ALA A 164 -15.99 -6.69 18.61
N LEU A 165 -14.97 -6.14 17.97
CA LEU A 165 -14.46 -6.60 16.65
C LEU A 165 -13.90 -8.03 16.64
N LYS A 166 -13.61 -8.62 17.81
CA LYS A 166 -13.22 -10.03 17.94
C LYS A 166 -14.40 -11.00 17.76
N LYS A 167 -15.64 -10.52 17.87
CA LYS A 167 -16.81 -11.37 17.65
C LYS A 167 -17.04 -11.53 16.15
N GLN A 168 -17.17 -12.78 15.72
CA GLN A 168 -17.33 -13.16 14.31
C GLN A 168 -18.48 -12.41 13.63
N ASP A 169 -19.59 -12.18 14.32
CA ASP A 169 -20.76 -11.47 13.81
C ASP A 169 -20.48 -9.99 13.47
N GLN A 170 -19.60 -9.33 14.23
CA GLN A 170 -19.24 -7.93 14.00
C GLN A 170 -18.24 -7.76 12.86
N LEU A 171 -17.31 -8.70 12.71
CA LEU A 171 -16.41 -8.74 11.57
C LEU A 171 -17.20 -8.97 10.27
N GLU A 172 -18.19 -9.86 10.28
CA GLU A 172 -19.09 -10.08 9.14
C GLU A 172 -19.94 -8.84 8.80
N ALA A 173 -20.43 -8.13 9.82
CA ALA A 173 -21.18 -6.88 9.63
C ALA A 173 -20.29 -5.78 9.00
N LEU A 174 -19.08 -5.57 9.50
CA LEU A 174 -18.09 -4.64 8.94
C LEU A 174 -17.71 -5.00 7.49
N MET A 175 -17.49 -6.28 7.22
CA MET A 175 -17.22 -6.78 5.88
C MET A 175 -18.41 -6.58 4.94
N GLY A 176 -19.64 -6.69 5.47
CA GLY A 176 -20.88 -6.39 4.77
C GLY A 176 -20.98 -4.91 4.41
N GLU A 177 -20.74 -4.02 5.36
CA GLU A 177 -20.78 -2.57 5.17
C GLU A 177 -19.69 -2.09 4.19
N MET A 178 -18.47 -2.61 4.31
CA MET A 178 -17.41 -2.37 3.34
C MET A 178 -17.79 -2.88 1.94
N GLY A 179 -18.51 -4.01 1.87
CA GLY A 179 -19.01 -4.57 0.63
C GLY A 179 -20.05 -3.66 -0.05
N GLN A 180 -20.90 -2.98 0.71
CA GLN A 180 -21.86 -2.02 0.19
C GLN A 180 -21.19 -0.71 -0.26
N SER A 181 -20.27 -0.18 0.56
CA SER A 181 -19.58 1.08 0.28
C SER A 181 -18.54 0.97 -0.83
N PHE A 182 -17.83 -0.16 -0.91
CA PHE A 182 -16.75 -0.41 -1.85
C PHE A 182 -16.75 -1.84 -2.39
N PRO A 183 -17.74 -2.22 -3.23
CA PRO A 183 -17.88 -3.59 -3.71
C PRO A 183 -16.67 -4.12 -4.47
N GLN A 184 -15.96 -3.25 -5.20
CA GLN A 184 -14.75 -3.62 -5.92
C GLN A 184 -13.56 -3.90 -5.00
N ILE A 185 -13.49 -3.24 -3.84
CA ILE A 185 -12.45 -3.50 -2.85
C ILE A 185 -12.71 -4.85 -2.21
N LYS A 186 -13.93 -5.09 -1.70
CA LYS A 186 -14.31 -6.39 -1.11
C LYS A 186 -14.00 -7.53 -2.06
N ARG A 187 -14.49 -7.45 -3.31
CA ARG A 187 -14.29 -8.50 -4.30
C ARG A 187 -12.82 -8.84 -4.52
N ARG A 188 -11.91 -7.85 -4.56
CA ARG A 188 -10.50 -8.07 -4.92
C ARG A 188 -9.58 -8.27 -3.73
N LEU A 189 -9.91 -7.65 -2.61
CA LEU A 189 -9.10 -7.75 -1.40
C LEU A 189 -9.46 -8.98 -0.57
N ILE A 190 -10.72 -9.44 -0.67
CA ILE A 190 -11.25 -10.55 0.12
C ILE A 190 -11.63 -11.72 -0.79
N ASP A 191 -12.70 -11.59 -1.59
CA ASP A 191 -13.28 -12.74 -2.28
C ASP A 191 -12.30 -13.41 -3.27
N GLU A 192 -11.54 -12.63 -4.05
CA GLU A 192 -10.50 -13.19 -4.94
C GLU A 192 -9.33 -13.81 -4.16
N ARG A 193 -9.01 -13.29 -2.96
CA ARG A 193 -7.98 -13.90 -2.11
C ARG A 193 -8.47 -15.21 -1.50
N ASP A 194 -9.73 -15.29 -1.10
CA ASP A 194 -10.33 -16.56 -0.62
C ASP A 194 -10.19 -17.66 -1.66
N VAL A 195 -10.52 -17.33 -2.92
CA VAL A 195 -10.33 -18.26 -4.04
C VAL A 195 -8.86 -18.60 -4.24
N TYR A 196 -7.97 -17.61 -4.21
CA TYR A 196 -6.52 -17.81 -4.40
C TYR A 196 -5.95 -18.74 -3.32
N LEU A 197 -6.25 -18.46 -2.05
CA LEU A 197 -5.82 -19.27 -0.90
C LEU A 197 -6.31 -20.70 -1.04
N ALA A 198 -7.58 -20.89 -1.41
CA ALA A 198 -8.18 -22.20 -1.63
C ALA A 198 -7.47 -22.99 -2.75
N GLN A 199 -7.17 -22.33 -3.89
CA GLN A 199 -6.48 -22.99 -5.01
C GLN A 199 -5.02 -23.34 -4.68
N LYS A 200 -4.32 -22.50 -3.90
CA LYS A 200 -2.98 -22.83 -3.41
C LYS A 200 -2.98 -24.02 -2.48
N LEU A 201 -3.99 -24.17 -1.61
CA LEU A 201 -4.17 -25.34 -0.76
C LEU A 201 -4.47 -26.60 -1.58
N ARG A 202 -5.31 -26.50 -2.61
CA ARG A 202 -5.55 -27.63 -3.54
C ARG A 202 -4.28 -28.10 -4.21
N ALA A 203 -3.43 -27.16 -4.65
CA ALA A 203 -2.16 -27.44 -5.32
C ALA A 203 -1.05 -27.87 -4.34
N ALA A 204 -1.18 -27.62 -3.04
CA ALA A 204 -0.16 -27.99 -2.06
C ALA A 204 0.09 -29.51 -2.03
N PRO A 205 1.34 -29.97 -1.92
CA PRO A 205 1.64 -31.39 -1.82
C PRO A 205 1.20 -31.96 -0.45
N GLY A 206 1.17 -33.28 -0.31
CA GLY A 206 0.85 -33.94 0.98
C GLY A 206 -0.62 -34.29 1.13
N ARG A 207 -0.90 -35.12 2.15
CA ARG A 207 -2.24 -35.64 2.46
C ARG A 207 -2.89 -34.97 3.66
N ARG A 208 -2.10 -34.53 4.63
CA ARG A 208 -2.55 -33.82 5.83
C ARG A 208 -1.97 -32.43 5.80
N ILE A 209 -2.82 -31.42 5.61
CA ILE A 209 -2.41 -30.02 5.50
C ILE A 209 -3.05 -29.25 6.64
N VAL A 210 -2.24 -28.51 7.40
CA VAL A 210 -2.73 -27.50 8.35
C VAL A 210 -2.57 -26.12 7.71
N ALA A 211 -3.67 -25.41 7.49
CA ALA A 211 -3.68 -24.07 6.94
C ALA A 211 -3.97 -23.05 8.05
N VAL A 212 -3.08 -22.08 8.24
CA VAL A 212 -3.24 -20.99 9.22
C VAL A 212 -3.57 -19.73 8.44
N VAL A 213 -4.79 -19.24 8.66
CA VAL A 213 -5.34 -18.09 7.91
C VAL A 213 -6.14 -17.18 8.84
N GLY A 214 -6.36 -15.93 8.43
CA GLY A 214 -7.28 -15.03 9.13
C GLY A 214 -8.71 -15.58 9.16
N ALA A 215 -9.39 -15.50 10.31
CA ALA A 215 -10.73 -16.05 10.48
C ALA A 215 -11.74 -15.56 9.44
N GLY A 216 -11.58 -14.31 8.95
CA GLY A 216 -12.43 -13.73 7.91
C GLY A 216 -12.32 -14.44 6.54
N HIS A 217 -11.23 -15.15 6.26
CA HIS A 217 -11.03 -15.89 5.02
C HIS A 217 -11.60 -17.31 5.05
N VAL A 218 -11.78 -17.89 6.24
CA VAL A 218 -12.20 -19.29 6.41
C VAL A 218 -13.49 -19.62 5.65
N PRO A 219 -14.60 -18.87 5.81
CA PRO A 219 -15.85 -19.19 5.12
C PRO A 219 -15.74 -19.11 3.59
N GLY A 220 -15.04 -18.10 3.08
CA GLY A 220 -14.85 -17.92 1.62
C GLY A 220 -13.95 -18.98 1.01
N MET A 221 -12.87 -19.35 1.70
CA MET A 221 -11.99 -20.44 1.30
C MET A 221 -12.72 -21.79 1.25
N LEU A 222 -13.48 -22.14 2.28
CA LEU A 222 -14.23 -23.40 2.32
C LEU A 222 -15.27 -23.51 1.20
N ARG A 223 -15.94 -22.40 0.85
CA ARG A 223 -16.83 -22.36 -0.32
C ARG A 223 -16.09 -22.57 -1.64
N SER A 224 -14.87 -22.05 -1.75
CA SER A 224 -14.10 -22.02 -2.99
C SER A 224 -13.18 -23.23 -3.17
N ILE A 225 -12.94 -24.02 -2.11
CA ILE A 225 -11.92 -25.09 -2.13
C ILE A 225 -12.33 -26.28 -3.02
N GLN A 226 -13.62 -26.47 -3.28
CA GLN A 226 -14.14 -27.52 -4.16
C GLN A 226 -14.16 -27.06 -5.63
N ALA A 227 -14.21 -25.77 -5.89
CA ALA A 227 -14.24 -25.22 -7.25
C ALA A 227 -12.81 -25.12 -7.82
N ASP A 228 -12.67 -25.36 -9.11
CA ASP A 228 -11.42 -25.13 -9.83
C ASP A 228 -11.39 -23.69 -10.38
N ALA A 229 -10.32 -22.95 -10.11
CA ALA A 229 -10.13 -21.61 -10.62
C ALA A 229 -8.67 -21.40 -11.06
N PRO A 230 -8.43 -20.81 -12.23
CA PRO A 230 -7.09 -20.64 -12.76
C PRO A 230 -6.30 -19.61 -11.96
N LEU A 231 -5.29 -20.06 -11.22
CA LEU A 231 -4.38 -19.17 -10.44
C LEU A 231 -3.76 -18.07 -11.31
N ALA A 232 -3.44 -18.37 -12.57
CA ALA A 232 -2.87 -17.41 -13.50
C ALA A 232 -3.75 -16.17 -13.72
N GLU A 233 -5.08 -16.31 -13.73
CA GLU A 233 -6.00 -15.17 -13.82
C GLU A 233 -5.97 -14.31 -12.57
N LEU A 234 -5.88 -14.94 -11.40
CA LEU A 234 -5.83 -14.26 -10.12
C LEU A 234 -4.49 -13.53 -9.89
N GLU A 235 -3.41 -14.01 -10.49
CA GLU A 235 -2.08 -13.38 -10.48
C GLU A 235 -1.92 -12.33 -11.59
N SER A 236 -2.70 -12.41 -12.66
CA SER A 236 -2.60 -11.49 -13.78
C SER A 236 -3.05 -10.08 -13.41
N LEU A 237 -2.40 -9.09 -13.99
CA LEU A 237 -2.85 -7.70 -13.91
C LEU A 237 -3.63 -7.35 -15.19
N PRO A 238 -4.85 -6.82 -15.08
CA PRO A 238 -5.56 -6.33 -16.26
C PRO A 238 -4.68 -5.40 -17.08
N PRO A 239 -4.67 -5.51 -18.41
CA PRO A 239 -3.87 -4.62 -19.24
C PRO A 239 -4.26 -3.15 -18.97
N PRO A 240 -3.31 -2.21 -19.01
CA PRO A 240 -3.64 -0.81 -18.89
C PRO A 240 -4.53 -0.38 -20.07
N SER A 241 -5.58 0.38 -19.79
CA SER A 241 -6.45 0.95 -20.83
C SER A 241 -5.62 1.76 -21.83
N ARG A 242 -6.00 1.72 -23.11
CA ARG A 242 -5.37 2.60 -24.13
C ARG A 242 -5.43 4.07 -23.73
N TRP A 243 -6.53 4.50 -23.13
CA TRP A 243 -6.70 5.85 -22.60
C TRP A 243 -5.71 6.17 -21.47
N SER A 244 -5.37 5.24 -20.59
CA SER A 244 -4.39 5.48 -19.53
C SER A 244 -2.97 5.72 -20.05
N ARG A 245 -2.68 5.33 -21.29
CA ARG A 245 -1.40 5.59 -21.97
C ARG A 245 -1.38 6.96 -22.67
N ILE A 246 -2.51 7.40 -23.22
CA ILE A 246 -2.63 8.66 -23.97
C ILE A 246 -2.88 9.83 -23.03
N TRP A 247 -3.75 9.66 -22.05
CA TRP A 247 -4.20 10.70 -21.14
C TRP A 247 -3.06 11.52 -20.47
N PRO A 248 -1.96 10.90 -20.02
CA PRO A 248 -0.86 11.66 -19.40
C PRO A 248 -0.16 12.65 -20.37
N TRP A 249 -0.26 12.41 -21.67
CA TRP A 249 0.32 13.29 -22.70
C TRP A 249 -0.57 14.48 -23.09
N LEU A 250 -1.86 14.44 -22.73
CA LEU A 250 -2.78 15.52 -23.10
C LEU A 250 -2.43 16.85 -22.41
N ILE A 251 -2.02 16.80 -21.15
CA ILE A 251 -1.62 18.01 -20.41
C ILE A 251 -0.36 18.64 -21.01
N PRO A 252 0.77 17.91 -21.17
CA PRO A 252 1.94 18.45 -21.87
C PRO A 252 1.64 18.99 -23.27
N ALA A 253 0.89 18.24 -24.07
CA ALA A 253 0.51 18.67 -25.41
C ALA A 253 -0.35 19.94 -25.39
N GLY A 254 -1.31 20.04 -24.47
CA GLY A 254 -2.14 21.23 -24.29
C GLY A 254 -1.34 22.47 -23.88
N VAL A 255 -0.39 22.33 -22.97
CA VAL A 255 0.51 23.42 -22.57
C VAL A 255 1.37 23.90 -23.75
N LEU A 256 2.01 22.96 -24.44
CA LEU A 256 2.83 23.29 -25.60
C LEU A 256 2.01 23.94 -26.72
N ALA A 257 0.78 23.47 -26.96
CA ALA A 257 -0.13 24.06 -27.91
C ALA A 257 -0.54 25.49 -27.51
N LEU A 258 -0.83 25.77 -26.23
CA LEU A 258 -1.15 27.10 -25.74
C LEU A 258 0.03 28.07 -25.87
N ILE A 259 1.24 27.64 -25.52
CA ILE A 259 2.45 28.44 -25.70
C ILE A 259 2.68 28.73 -27.18
N GLY A 260 2.58 27.70 -28.06
CA GLY A 260 2.69 27.87 -29.52
C GLY A 260 1.63 28.80 -30.10
N TRP A 261 0.39 28.73 -29.58
CA TRP A 261 -0.68 29.63 -29.93
C TRP A 261 -0.36 31.10 -29.57
N GLY A 262 0.25 31.33 -28.40
CA GLY A 262 0.72 32.64 -27.99
C GLY A 262 1.73 33.23 -28.99
N PHE A 263 2.68 32.43 -29.47
CA PHE A 263 3.63 32.83 -30.51
C PHE A 263 2.94 33.14 -31.84
N PHE A 264 1.95 32.34 -32.20
CA PHE A 264 1.23 32.52 -33.47
C PHE A 264 0.36 33.78 -33.49
N GLN A 265 -0.36 34.07 -32.39
CA GLN A 265 -1.28 35.21 -32.30
C GLN A 265 -0.60 36.55 -31.99
N GLY A 266 0.41 36.55 -31.15
CA GLY A 266 1.02 37.78 -30.64
C GLY A 266 2.55 37.87 -30.84
N GLY A 267 3.11 37.00 -31.66
CA GLY A 267 4.54 36.99 -31.94
C GLY A 267 5.41 36.59 -30.73
N ALA A 268 6.68 37.00 -30.78
CA ALA A 268 7.67 36.59 -29.76
C ALA A 268 7.31 37.09 -28.37
N GLU A 269 6.76 38.29 -28.22
CA GLU A 269 6.42 38.87 -26.92
C GLU A 269 5.40 38.04 -26.16
N ARG A 270 4.27 37.72 -26.78
CA ARG A 270 3.20 36.93 -26.18
C ARG A 270 3.61 35.47 -25.92
N GLY A 271 4.44 34.90 -26.81
CA GLY A 271 5.00 33.57 -26.63
C GLY A 271 5.93 33.48 -25.40
N VAL A 272 6.83 34.47 -25.25
CA VAL A 272 7.74 34.56 -24.10
C VAL A 272 6.98 34.80 -22.80
N ASP A 273 5.94 35.63 -22.79
CA ASP A 273 5.06 35.83 -21.64
C ASP A 273 4.37 34.52 -21.22
N SER A 274 3.89 33.75 -22.17
CA SER A 274 3.29 32.43 -21.90
C SER A 274 4.28 31.46 -21.24
N ILE A 275 5.53 31.42 -21.70
CA ILE A 275 6.60 30.64 -21.10
C ILE A 275 6.90 31.16 -19.67
N ALA A 276 6.99 32.49 -19.49
CA ALA A 276 7.25 33.09 -18.20
C ALA A 276 6.16 32.77 -17.17
N ILE A 277 4.89 32.82 -17.57
CA ILE A 277 3.76 32.42 -16.74
C ILE A 277 3.87 30.92 -16.39
N TRP A 278 4.13 30.08 -17.40
CA TRP A 278 4.28 28.64 -17.18
C TRP A 278 5.38 28.33 -16.16
N VAL A 279 6.58 28.86 -16.37
CA VAL A 279 7.75 28.65 -15.51
C VAL A 279 7.53 29.25 -14.11
N GLY A 280 7.04 30.48 -14.06
CA GLY A 280 6.85 31.20 -12.80
C GLY A 280 5.80 30.56 -11.91
N VAL A 281 4.63 30.22 -12.47
CA VAL A 281 3.50 29.67 -11.69
C VAL A 281 3.77 28.22 -11.28
N THR A 282 4.17 27.37 -12.22
CA THR A 282 4.44 25.95 -11.88
C THR A 282 5.64 25.82 -10.95
N GLY A 283 6.70 26.61 -11.20
CA GLY A 283 7.89 26.62 -10.33
C GLY A 283 7.57 27.14 -8.92
N ALA A 284 6.88 28.29 -8.82
CA ALA A 284 6.56 28.88 -7.53
C ALA A 284 5.66 27.96 -6.67
N LEU A 285 4.60 27.39 -7.25
CA LEU A 285 3.70 26.50 -6.50
C LEU A 285 4.38 25.17 -6.15
N ALA A 286 5.27 24.64 -6.98
CA ALA A 286 6.09 23.49 -6.64
C ALA A 286 7.07 23.79 -5.50
N ALA A 287 7.70 24.95 -5.52
CA ALA A 287 8.59 25.43 -4.47
C ALA A 287 7.86 25.64 -3.13
N LEU A 288 6.66 26.23 -3.17
CA LEU A 288 5.79 26.35 -1.99
C LEU A 288 5.37 24.98 -1.45
N GLY A 289 5.02 24.05 -2.33
CA GLY A 289 4.74 22.69 -1.96
C GLY A 289 5.94 22.02 -1.28
N ALA A 290 7.14 22.15 -1.85
CA ALA A 290 8.37 21.67 -1.22
C ALA A 290 8.59 22.29 0.16
N ALA A 291 8.45 23.61 0.27
CA ALA A 291 8.69 24.38 1.51
C ALA A 291 7.79 23.91 2.68
N ALA A 292 6.58 23.41 2.39
CA ALA A 292 5.67 22.86 3.39
C ALA A 292 6.26 21.67 4.17
N ALA A 293 7.21 20.94 3.57
CA ALA A 293 7.90 19.83 4.23
C ALA A 293 9.19 20.29 4.99
N LEU A 294 9.49 21.58 5.03
CA LEU A 294 10.66 22.16 5.69
C LEU A 294 12.01 21.55 5.25
N PRO A 295 12.26 21.43 3.94
CA PRO A 295 13.48 20.86 3.40
C PRO A 295 14.66 21.86 3.46
N HIS A 296 15.79 21.42 2.91
CA HIS A 296 16.93 22.33 2.68
C HIS A 296 16.56 23.42 1.63
N PRO A 297 17.02 24.68 1.74
CA PRO A 297 16.69 25.73 0.76
C PRO A 297 17.03 25.38 -0.70
N LEU A 298 18.13 24.66 -0.94
CA LEU A 298 18.50 24.18 -2.28
C LEU A 298 17.50 23.17 -2.84
N THR A 299 16.82 22.43 -1.99
CA THR A 299 15.72 21.53 -2.39
C THR A 299 14.52 22.33 -2.89
N ILE A 300 14.18 23.44 -2.24
CA ILE A 300 13.11 24.34 -2.69
C ILE A 300 13.47 24.94 -4.06
N LEU A 301 14.71 25.39 -4.22
CA LEU A 301 15.21 25.90 -5.49
C LEU A 301 15.17 24.82 -6.59
N SER A 302 15.57 23.58 -6.27
CA SER A 302 15.52 22.48 -7.22
C SER A 302 14.08 22.13 -7.64
N ALA A 303 13.11 22.23 -6.70
CA ALA A 303 11.69 22.06 -7.00
C ALA A 303 11.17 23.12 -7.98
N PHE A 304 11.55 24.41 -7.76
CA PHE A 304 11.21 25.52 -8.64
C PHE A 304 11.73 25.28 -10.06
N LEU A 305 13.01 24.93 -10.21
CA LEU A 305 13.66 24.76 -11.51
C LEU A 305 13.20 23.50 -12.25
N ALA A 306 12.93 22.41 -11.52
CA ALA A 306 12.54 21.13 -12.09
C ALA A 306 11.08 21.09 -12.54
N ALA A 307 10.17 21.74 -11.80
CA ALA A 307 8.74 21.60 -12.01
C ALA A 307 8.28 21.96 -13.43
N PRO A 308 8.68 23.11 -14.03
CA PRO A 308 8.23 23.48 -15.38
C PRO A 308 8.62 22.46 -16.45
N LEU A 309 9.77 21.81 -16.29
CA LEU A 309 10.30 20.83 -17.25
C LEU A 309 9.67 19.45 -17.03
N THR A 310 9.59 19.00 -15.78
CA THR A 310 9.11 17.66 -15.46
C THR A 310 7.60 17.52 -15.65
N THR A 311 6.82 18.58 -15.49
CA THR A 311 5.37 18.57 -15.77
C THR A 311 5.06 18.44 -17.27
N LEU A 312 6.02 18.74 -18.15
CA LEU A 312 5.92 18.49 -19.59
C LEU A 312 6.29 17.06 -20.00
N HIS A 313 6.67 16.20 -19.06
CA HIS A 313 6.99 14.81 -19.34
C HIS A 313 6.27 13.86 -18.36
N PRO A 314 5.33 13.03 -18.83
CA PRO A 314 4.45 12.25 -17.94
C PRO A 314 5.17 11.15 -17.12
N ALA A 315 6.40 10.78 -17.49
CA ALA A 315 7.19 9.81 -16.73
C ALA A 315 8.15 10.47 -15.72
N LEU A 316 8.18 11.81 -15.63
CA LEU A 316 9.01 12.54 -14.69
C LEU A 316 8.12 13.33 -13.73
N ALA A 317 8.55 13.42 -12.48
CA ALA A 317 7.83 14.18 -11.46
C ALA A 317 8.78 15.14 -10.76
N ALA A 318 8.38 16.39 -10.57
CA ALA A 318 9.18 17.42 -9.91
C ALA A 318 9.63 17.00 -8.52
N GLY A 319 8.74 16.33 -7.79
CA GLY A 319 9.03 15.80 -6.46
C GLY A 319 10.13 14.75 -6.45
N TRP A 320 10.36 14.01 -7.54
CA TRP A 320 11.49 13.07 -7.58
C TRP A 320 12.82 13.81 -7.56
N VAL A 321 12.93 14.88 -8.34
CA VAL A 321 14.13 15.70 -8.37
C VAL A 321 14.37 16.34 -7.00
N ALA A 322 13.35 16.99 -6.44
CA ALA A 322 13.43 17.64 -5.12
C ALA A 322 13.75 16.62 -4.02
N GLY A 323 13.08 15.45 -4.00
CA GLY A 323 13.34 14.39 -3.02
C GLY A 323 14.74 13.79 -3.12
N LEU A 324 15.28 13.63 -4.33
CA LEU A 324 16.66 13.15 -4.52
C LEU A 324 17.68 14.19 -4.06
N VAL A 325 17.43 15.48 -4.33
CA VAL A 325 18.29 16.57 -3.85
C VAL A 325 18.28 16.64 -2.32
N GLU A 326 17.10 16.54 -1.68
CA GLU A 326 17.00 16.50 -0.22
C GLU A 326 17.73 15.28 0.37
N ALA A 327 17.55 14.11 -0.22
CA ALA A 327 18.22 12.88 0.22
C ALA A 327 19.75 12.93 0.04
N TRP A 328 20.23 13.69 -0.93
CA TRP A 328 21.65 13.90 -1.17
C TRP A 328 22.24 14.94 -0.19
N LEU A 329 21.52 16.03 0.06
CA LEU A 329 21.96 17.10 0.98
C LEU A 329 21.87 16.68 2.45
N ARG A 330 20.87 15.88 2.79
CA ARG A 330 20.59 15.38 4.14
C ARG A 330 20.31 13.88 4.11
N PRO A 331 21.35 13.05 3.88
CA PRO A 331 21.17 11.62 3.77
C PRO A 331 20.62 11.04 5.09
N PRO A 332 19.54 10.25 5.03
CA PRO A 332 18.98 9.63 6.23
C PRO A 332 19.92 8.54 6.74
N ALA A 333 20.11 8.49 8.05
CA ALA A 333 20.86 7.45 8.72
C ALA A 333 20.01 6.16 8.87
N VAL A 334 20.66 5.03 9.13
CA VAL A 334 19.96 3.77 9.43
C VAL A 334 19.04 3.92 10.65
N ALA A 335 19.49 4.66 11.66
CA ALA A 335 18.69 4.96 12.86
C ALA A 335 17.37 5.69 12.53
N ASP A 336 17.34 6.55 11.49
CA ASP A 336 16.13 7.26 11.08
C ASP A 336 15.06 6.29 10.51
N PHE A 337 15.50 5.21 9.85
CA PHE A 337 14.61 4.13 9.39
C PHE A 337 14.12 3.28 10.58
N GLU A 338 14.98 3.00 11.54
CA GLU A 338 14.62 2.26 12.76
C GLU A 338 13.64 3.05 13.62
N ALA A 339 13.76 4.38 13.65
CA ALA A 339 12.87 5.27 14.37
C ALA A 339 11.53 5.55 13.65
N LEU A 340 11.34 5.10 12.40
CA LEU A 340 10.10 5.33 11.65
C LEU A 340 8.84 4.90 12.42
N PRO A 341 8.79 3.73 13.06
CA PRO A 341 7.60 3.31 13.80
C PRO A 341 7.25 4.25 14.96
N GLU A 342 8.26 4.81 15.63
CA GLU A 342 8.06 5.78 16.71
C GLU A 342 7.71 7.17 16.18
N ALA A 343 8.28 7.54 15.03
CA ALA A 343 7.96 8.79 14.36
C ALA A 343 6.46 8.89 13.99
N MET A 344 5.83 7.76 13.69
CA MET A 344 4.41 7.70 13.35
C MET A 344 3.46 7.85 14.56
N GLU A 345 3.97 7.82 15.78
CA GLU A 345 3.15 7.98 16.99
C GLU A 345 2.69 9.42 17.24
N SER A 346 3.39 10.40 16.68
CA SER A 346 3.11 11.83 16.89
C SER A 346 3.40 12.64 15.63
N MET A 347 2.51 13.55 15.26
CA MET A 347 2.68 14.45 14.11
C MET A 347 4.01 15.23 14.21
N ARG A 348 4.42 15.64 15.40
CA ARG A 348 5.69 16.35 15.60
C ARG A 348 6.91 15.46 15.34
N LYS A 349 6.88 14.19 15.78
CA LYS A 349 7.94 13.20 15.51
C LYS A 349 7.95 12.83 14.02
N PHE A 350 6.77 12.67 13.43
CA PHE A 350 6.57 12.38 12.01
C PHE A 350 7.27 13.41 11.11
N LEU A 351 6.97 14.69 11.31
CA LEU A 351 7.57 15.78 10.51
C LEU A 351 9.08 15.97 10.75
N ARG A 352 9.61 15.51 11.89
CA ARG A 352 11.03 15.61 12.23
C ARG A 352 11.89 14.48 11.69
N ASN A 353 11.30 13.33 11.36
CA ASN A 353 12.06 12.21 10.85
C ASN A 353 12.60 12.49 9.43
N PRO A 354 13.93 12.38 9.18
CA PRO A 354 14.54 12.68 7.89
C PRO A 354 13.94 11.87 6.72
N VAL A 355 13.66 10.58 6.91
CA VAL A 355 13.07 9.73 5.87
C VAL A 355 11.67 10.23 5.49
N VAL A 356 10.83 10.51 6.50
CA VAL A 356 9.49 11.03 6.30
C VAL A 356 9.53 12.39 5.61
N ARG A 357 10.43 13.29 6.02
CA ARG A 357 10.60 14.61 5.38
C ARG A 357 10.91 14.48 3.90
N ILE A 358 11.85 13.62 3.51
CA ILE A 358 12.18 13.38 2.10
C ILE A 358 10.96 12.91 1.32
N LEU A 359 10.20 11.96 1.87
CA LEU A 359 8.98 11.46 1.24
C LEU A 359 7.89 12.53 1.14
N LEU A 360 7.76 13.37 2.17
CA LEU A 360 6.84 14.52 2.14
C LEU A 360 7.26 15.55 1.08
N VAL A 361 8.55 15.86 0.96
CA VAL A 361 9.06 16.73 -0.12
C VAL A 361 8.62 16.20 -1.49
N VAL A 362 8.76 14.89 -1.73
CA VAL A 362 8.32 14.30 -3.01
C VAL A 362 6.83 14.53 -3.24
N VAL A 363 6.00 14.26 -2.24
CA VAL A 363 4.53 14.34 -2.37
C VAL A 363 4.07 15.80 -2.50
N THR A 364 4.50 16.67 -1.58
CA THR A 364 4.04 18.07 -1.54
C THR A 364 4.52 18.87 -2.74
N THR A 365 5.75 18.61 -3.24
CA THR A 365 6.25 19.20 -4.49
C THR A 365 5.39 18.80 -5.67
N ASN A 366 5.00 17.52 -5.79
CA ASN A 366 4.14 17.07 -6.89
C ASN A 366 2.74 17.66 -6.81
N VAL A 367 2.18 17.81 -5.60
CA VAL A 367 0.91 18.51 -5.40
C VAL A 367 1.03 19.96 -5.84
N GLY A 368 2.08 20.66 -5.41
CA GLY A 368 2.35 22.05 -5.80
C GLY A 368 2.51 22.21 -7.31
N ALA A 369 3.29 21.33 -7.96
CA ALA A 369 3.46 21.35 -9.42
C ALA A 369 2.14 21.09 -10.16
N SER A 370 1.30 20.19 -9.66
CA SER A 370 -0.03 19.94 -10.24
C SER A 370 -0.93 21.15 -10.11
N LEU A 371 -1.01 21.76 -8.93
CA LEU A 371 -1.74 23.01 -8.72
C LEU A 371 -1.22 24.13 -9.62
N GLY A 372 0.11 24.24 -9.77
CA GLY A 372 0.74 25.18 -10.68
C GLY A 372 0.28 25.00 -12.12
N THR A 373 0.20 23.76 -12.58
CA THR A 373 -0.32 23.42 -13.92
C THR A 373 -1.78 23.86 -14.08
N PHE A 374 -2.64 23.56 -13.08
CA PHE A 374 -4.05 23.94 -13.12
C PHE A 374 -4.29 25.46 -13.09
N VAL A 375 -3.39 26.22 -12.47
CA VAL A 375 -3.45 27.71 -12.47
C VAL A 375 -2.84 28.31 -13.72
N ALA A 376 -1.71 27.78 -14.19
CA ALA A 376 -1.00 28.34 -15.34
C ALA A 376 -1.78 28.19 -16.66
N ILE A 377 -2.43 27.03 -16.89
CA ILE A 377 -3.18 26.76 -18.13
C ILE A 377 -4.30 27.80 -18.37
N PRO A 378 -5.25 28.04 -17.45
CA PRO A 378 -6.28 29.06 -17.64
C PRO A 378 -5.69 30.47 -17.77
N TRP A 379 -4.62 30.77 -17.05
CA TRP A 379 -3.98 32.09 -17.11
C TRP A 379 -3.35 32.35 -18.48
N ILE A 380 -2.62 31.38 -19.05
CA ILE A 380 -2.08 31.50 -20.40
C ILE A 380 -3.23 31.60 -21.43
N ALA A 381 -4.28 30.81 -21.29
CA ALA A 381 -5.41 30.79 -22.21
C ALA A 381 -6.25 32.09 -22.21
N SER A 382 -6.24 32.83 -21.09
CA SER A 382 -6.98 34.09 -20.93
C SER A 382 -6.26 35.33 -21.54
N ARG A 383 -5.03 35.17 -21.97
CA ARG A 383 -4.21 36.20 -22.58
C ARG A 383 -4.07 36.05 -24.09
#